data_682da1c93f50a83183b73bddfb3496b0
#
_entry.id   682da1c93f50a83183b73bddfb3496b0
#
_cell.length_a   1.000
_cell.length_b   1.000
_cell.length_c   1.000
_cell.angle_alpha   90.00
_cell.angle_beta   90.00
_cell.angle_gamma   90.00
#
_symmetry.space_group_name_H-M   'P 1'
#
loop_
_entity.id
_entity.type
_entity.pdbx_description
1 polymer ?
#
loop_
_entity_poly.entity_id
_entity_poly.type
_entity_poly.pdbx_seq_one_letter_code
_entity_poly.pdbx_strand_id
1 'polypeptide(L)'
;MLASGDERAGRFYLLPKLYKKGCPGRPVISGCNTPTEKISSFVDYHLRPIVPNINSHIKDTNDFLRKLKNIDTVPEGAILCTVDVVGLYPHIPHDEGIEAVKEALLTWDSNVENGRKLGDLKNDLVEFTEIVLKNNNFEFDERHFVQKLGTAIGTRMAPSYANIFYGQTRKPVDFKRFNKTPYLVAVY
;
A
#
# COMPACT_ATOMS: atom_id res chain seq x y z
N MET A 1 -9.38 25.51 3.98
CA MET A 1 -8.17 25.67 4.79
C MET A 1 -7.60 24.30 5.09
N LEU A 2 -6.47 23.94 4.50
CA LEU A 2 -5.80 22.64 4.67
C LEU A 2 -4.70 22.69 5.73
N ALA A 3 -4.21 23.86 6.12
CA ALA A 3 -3.20 24.08 7.12
C ALA A 3 -3.83 24.62 8.43
N SER A 4 -3.50 24.03 9.57
CA SER A 4 -3.79 24.57 10.91
C SER A 4 -2.46 24.94 11.51
N GLY A 5 -2.34 26.11 12.15
CA GLY A 5 -1.09 26.71 12.62
C GLY A 5 -0.20 25.92 13.58
N ASP A 6 -0.54 24.65 13.89
CA ASP A 6 0.21 23.75 14.78
C ASP A 6 0.91 22.61 14.04
N GLU A 7 1.18 22.78 12.74
CA GLU A 7 1.80 21.74 11.92
C GLU A 7 3.28 21.58 12.24
N ARG A 8 3.73 20.33 12.29
CA ARG A 8 5.12 19.97 12.60
C ARG A 8 5.62 18.83 11.73
N ALA A 9 6.92 18.65 11.69
CA ALA A 9 7.52 17.45 11.07
C ALA A 9 7.04 16.18 11.76
N GLY A 10 6.90 15.11 10.99
CA GLY A 10 6.53 13.80 11.55
C GLY A 10 7.52 13.35 12.61
N ARG A 11 7.04 12.72 13.67
CA ARG A 11 7.91 12.18 14.72
C ARG A 11 8.36 10.78 14.33
N PHE A 12 9.68 10.56 14.30
CA PHE A 12 10.28 9.25 14.12
C PHE A 12 10.34 8.48 15.45
N TYR A 13 9.99 7.19 15.42
CA TYR A 13 10.20 6.27 16.54
C TYR A 13 10.35 4.83 16.05
N LEU A 14 10.89 3.96 16.91
CA LEU A 14 11.11 2.55 16.64
C LEU A 14 10.18 1.70 17.48
N LEU A 15 9.48 0.76 16.83
CA LEU A 15 8.73 -0.30 17.51
C LEU A 15 9.56 -1.58 17.52
N PRO A 16 10.01 -2.08 18.70
CA PRO A 16 10.84 -3.28 18.79
C PRO A 16 10.03 -4.52 18.38
N LYS A 17 10.64 -5.40 17.57
CA LYS A 17 10.08 -6.70 17.18
C LYS A 17 10.58 -7.76 18.18
N LEU A 18 9.94 -7.86 19.33
CA LEU A 18 10.36 -8.73 20.44
C LEU A 18 10.43 -10.22 20.08
N TYR A 19 9.67 -10.64 19.07
CA TYR A 19 9.63 -12.02 18.58
C TYR A 19 10.78 -12.37 17.62
N LYS A 20 11.61 -11.40 17.21
CA LYS A 20 12.77 -11.64 16.34
C LYS A 20 14.07 -11.59 17.12
N LYS A 21 15.01 -12.49 16.79
CA LYS A 21 16.35 -12.48 17.36
C LYS A 21 17.02 -11.12 17.12
N GLY A 22 17.60 -10.55 18.17
CA GLY A 22 18.21 -9.21 18.11
C GLY A 22 17.23 -8.04 18.19
N CYS A 23 15.94 -8.31 18.41
CA CYS A 23 14.89 -7.29 18.61
C CYS A 23 14.98 -6.09 17.65
N PRO A 24 15.04 -6.28 16.32
CA PRO A 24 15.18 -5.18 15.38
C PRO A 24 14.00 -4.21 15.50
N GLY A 25 14.25 -2.92 15.37
CA GLY A 25 13.21 -1.89 15.37
C GLY A 25 12.47 -1.82 14.04
N ARG A 26 11.15 -1.57 14.11
CA ARG A 26 10.37 -1.14 12.95
C ARG A 26 10.34 0.38 12.95
N PRO A 27 10.91 1.07 11.94
CA PRO A 27 10.84 2.51 11.87
C PRO A 27 9.39 2.95 11.58
N VAL A 28 8.91 3.89 12.35
CA VAL A 28 7.58 4.49 12.17
C VAL A 28 7.75 6.00 12.17
N ILE A 29 7.13 6.67 11.21
CA ILE A 29 7.03 8.12 11.16
C ILE A 29 5.56 8.45 11.38
N SER A 30 5.25 9.17 12.46
CA SER A 30 3.89 9.63 12.74
C SER A 30 3.49 10.68 11.71
N GLY A 31 2.35 10.48 11.04
CA GLY A 31 1.75 11.47 10.15
C GLY A 31 0.83 12.48 10.89
N CYS A 32 0.69 12.37 12.21
CA CYS A 32 -0.21 13.24 12.96
C CYS A 32 0.35 14.68 13.08
N ASN A 33 -0.51 15.65 12.81
CA ASN A 33 -0.19 17.09 12.81
C ASN A 33 0.91 17.47 11.80
N THR A 34 1.12 16.64 10.75
CA THR A 34 2.01 17.02 9.64
C THR A 34 1.24 17.84 8.61
N PRO A 35 1.93 18.68 7.80
CA PRO A 35 1.29 19.46 6.74
C PRO A 35 0.52 18.59 5.73
N THR A 36 0.94 17.33 5.57
CA THR A 36 0.32 16.39 4.62
C THR A 36 -0.78 15.52 5.23
N GLU A 37 -1.07 15.60 6.53
CA GLU A 37 -2.04 14.70 7.19
C GLU A 37 -3.43 14.78 6.57
N LYS A 38 -3.96 16.00 6.38
CA LYS A 38 -5.30 16.21 5.82
C LYS A 38 -5.38 15.79 4.37
N ILE A 39 -4.34 16.10 3.59
CA ILE A 39 -4.22 15.67 2.18
C ILE A 39 -4.19 14.14 2.12
N SER A 40 -3.36 13.51 2.95
CA SER A 40 -3.27 12.05 3.04
C SER A 40 -4.60 11.39 3.42
N SER A 41 -5.34 12.00 4.35
CA SER A 41 -6.67 11.52 4.75
C SER A 41 -7.68 11.64 3.61
N PHE A 42 -7.62 12.71 2.84
CA PHE A 42 -8.47 12.92 1.67
C PHE A 42 -8.16 11.90 0.58
N VAL A 43 -6.89 11.68 0.27
CA VAL A 43 -6.46 10.65 -0.68
C VAL A 43 -6.92 9.26 -0.23
N ASP A 44 -6.69 8.88 1.03
CA ASP A 44 -7.12 7.59 1.56
C ASP A 44 -8.63 7.38 1.46
N TYR A 45 -9.42 8.41 1.72
CA TYR A 45 -10.89 8.35 1.58
C TYR A 45 -11.33 7.89 0.18
N HIS A 46 -10.62 8.33 -0.86
CA HIS A 46 -10.92 7.96 -2.25
C HIS A 46 -10.25 6.67 -2.71
N LEU A 47 -9.07 6.33 -2.18
CA LEU A 47 -8.36 5.11 -2.54
C LEU A 47 -8.88 3.86 -1.83
N ARG A 48 -9.36 4.01 -0.59
CA ARG A 48 -9.83 2.88 0.23
C ARG A 48 -10.93 2.04 -0.41
N PRO A 49 -11.96 2.61 -1.09
CA PRO A 49 -12.98 1.81 -1.76
C PRO A 49 -12.45 0.98 -2.95
N ILE A 50 -11.31 1.34 -3.51
CA ILE A 50 -10.69 0.64 -4.64
C ILE A 50 -10.05 -0.68 -4.19
N VAL A 51 -9.47 -0.70 -2.98
CA VAL A 51 -8.70 -1.83 -2.45
C VAL A 51 -9.46 -3.16 -2.48
N PRO A 52 -10.74 -3.26 -2.06
CA PRO A 52 -11.49 -4.52 -2.12
C PRO A 52 -11.69 -5.09 -3.53
N ASN A 53 -11.56 -4.25 -4.58
CA ASN A 53 -11.73 -4.65 -5.98
C ASN A 53 -10.44 -5.15 -6.63
N ILE A 54 -9.33 -5.12 -5.89
CA ILE A 54 -8.07 -5.71 -6.34
C ILE A 54 -8.19 -7.22 -6.29
N ASN A 55 -7.92 -7.91 -7.40
CA ASN A 55 -8.08 -9.37 -7.53
C ASN A 55 -7.32 -10.17 -6.45
N SER A 56 -6.16 -9.66 -6.02
CA SER A 56 -5.33 -10.29 -4.99
C SER A 56 -5.72 -9.91 -3.57
N HIS A 57 -6.69 -9.00 -3.37
CA HIS A 57 -7.10 -8.57 -2.05
C HIS A 57 -7.84 -9.70 -1.31
N ILE A 58 -7.43 -9.95 -0.08
CA ILE A 58 -8.08 -10.86 0.86
C ILE A 58 -8.42 -10.05 2.11
N LYS A 59 -9.71 -10.03 2.44
CA LYS A 59 -10.22 -9.23 3.56
C LYS A 59 -9.81 -9.84 4.91
N ASP A 60 -9.99 -11.14 5.05
CA ASP A 60 -9.77 -11.90 6.28
C ASP A 60 -9.63 -13.40 5.99
N THR A 61 -9.41 -14.19 7.04
CA THR A 61 -9.28 -15.65 6.93
C THR A 61 -10.52 -16.32 6.33
N ASN A 62 -11.72 -15.83 6.63
CA ASN A 62 -12.96 -16.39 6.09
C ASN A 62 -13.08 -16.14 4.59
N ASP A 63 -12.67 -14.95 4.14
CA ASP A 63 -12.61 -14.61 2.72
C ASP A 63 -11.60 -15.49 1.99
N PHE A 64 -10.42 -15.71 2.58
CA PHE A 64 -9.42 -16.64 2.05
C PHE A 64 -9.97 -18.06 1.91
N LEU A 65 -10.58 -18.61 2.96
CA LEU A 65 -11.15 -19.95 2.92
C LEU A 65 -12.28 -20.09 1.91
N ARG A 66 -13.10 -19.04 1.74
CA ARG A 66 -14.15 -19.00 0.71
C ARG A 66 -13.56 -19.02 -0.70
N LYS A 67 -12.53 -18.18 -0.95
CA LYS A 67 -11.82 -18.17 -2.25
C LYS A 67 -11.13 -19.51 -2.53
N LEU A 68 -10.55 -20.11 -1.50
CA LEU A 68 -9.92 -21.44 -1.63
C LEU A 68 -10.92 -22.53 -2.00
N LYS A 69 -12.14 -22.52 -1.42
CA LYS A 69 -13.21 -23.48 -1.75
C LYS A 69 -13.71 -23.39 -3.20
N ASN A 70 -13.53 -22.23 -3.84
CA ASN A 70 -13.90 -22.05 -5.26
C ASN A 70 -12.84 -22.58 -6.24
N ILE A 71 -11.77 -23.22 -5.74
CA ILE A 71 -10.78 -23.90 -6.56
C ILE A 71 -11.25 -25.35 -6.72
N ASP A 72 -11.84 -25.65 -7.86
CA ASP A 72 -12.45 -26.98 -8.13
C ASP A 72 -11.40 -28.09 -8.22
N THR A 73 -10.24 -27.79 -8.78
CA THR A 73 -9.18 -28.79 -8.98
C THR A 73 -7.80 -28.20 -8.64
N VAL A 74 -7.08 -28.92 -7.82
CA VAL A 74 -5.67 -28.64 -7.53
C VAL A 74 -4.83 -29.62 -8.38
N PRO A 75 -3.91 -29.13 -9.22
CA PRO A 75 -3.05 -30.01 -10.01
C PRO A 75 -2.26 -30.99 -9.12
N GLU A 76 -2.05 -32.21 -9.62
CA GLU A 76 -1.21 -33.16 -8.93
C GLU A 76 0.22 -32.59 -8.75
N GLY A 77 0.79 -32.72 -7.56
CA GLY A 77 2.09 -32.15 -7.23
C GLY A 77 2.09 -30.66 -6.95
N ALA A 78 0.94 -30.01 -6.83
CA ALA A 78 0.87 -28.59 -6.46
C ALA A 78 1.44 -28.34 -5.07
N ILE A 79 2.22 -27.27 -4.93
CA ILE A 79 2.82 -26.83 -3.67
C ILE A 79 2.13 -25.55 -3.19
N LEU A 80 1.66 -25.55 -1.95
CA LEU A 80 1.15 -24.33 -1.31
C LEU A 80 2.32 -23.50 -0.79
N CYS A 81 2.44 -22.27 -1.26
CA CYS A 81 3.49 -21.36 -0.85
C CYS A 81 2.91 -20.07 -0.27
N THR A 82 3.62 -19.50 0.69
CA THR A 82 3.35 -18.14 1.20
C THR A 82 4.55 -17.25 0.91
N VAL A 83 4.29 -16.00 0.54
CA VAL A 83 5.34 -15.00 0.28
C VAL A 83 5.08 -13.79 1.14
N ASP A 84 6.07 -13.38 1.94
CA ASP A 84 6.03 -12.16 2.74
C ASP A 84 6.91 -11.08 2.10
N VAL A 85 6.46 -9.83 2.17
CA VAL A 85 7.20 -8.68 1.64
C VAL A 85 8.03 -8.05 2.75
N VAL A 86 9.34 -8.09 2.60
CA VAL A 86 10.26 -7.48 3.56
C VAL A 86 10.26 -5.96 3.37
N GLY A 87 9.79 -5.23 4.39
CA GLY A 87 9.81 -3.77 4.37
C GLY A 87 8.91 -3.15 3.30
N LEU A 88 7.67 -3.63 3.19
CA LEU A 88 6.67 -3.19 2.21
C LEU A 88 6.64 -1.67 2.00
N TYR A 89 6.30 -0.91 3.04
CA TYR A 89 6.09 0.53 2.94
C TYR A 89 7.34 1.34 2.54
N PRO A 90 8.54 1.11 3.12
CA PRO A 90 9.70 1.91 2.81
C PRO A 90 10.35 1.61 1.45
N HIS A 91 9.94 0.55 0.74
CA HIS A 91 10.58 0.13 -0.50
C HIS A 91 9.76 0.35 -1.77
N ILE A 92 8.58 0.98 -1.69
CA ILE A 92 7.78 1.32 -2.88
C ILE A 92 8.41 2.53 -3.57
N PRO A 93 8.92 2.41 -4.82
CA PRO A 93 9.41 3.56 -5.57
C PRO A 93 8.27 4.56 -5.80
N HIS A 94 8.53 5.86 -5.61
CA HIS A 94 7.48 6.88 -5.71
C HIS A 94 6.83 6.89 -7.09
N ASP A 95 7.64 6.89 -8.16
CA ASP A 95 7.14 6.98 -9.53
C ASP A 95 6.27 5.77 -9.90
N GLU A 96 6.71 4.55 -9.57
CA GLU A 96 5.95 3.33 -9.81
C GLU A 96 4.66 3.29 -8.96
N GLY A 97 4.73 3.73 -7.72
CA GLY A 97 3.58 3.79 -6.83
C GLY A 97 2.54 4.81 -7.26
N ILE A 98 2.97 5.97 -7.76
CA ILE A 98 2.09 7.01 -8.32
C ILE A 98 1.41 6.50 -9.60
N GLU A 99 2.14 5.83 -10.49
CA GLU A 99 1.56 5.25 -11.70
C GLU A 99 0.55 4.14 -11.37
N ALA A 100 0.84 3.30 -10.38
CA ALA A 100 -0.11 2.29 -9.91
C ALA A 100 -1.42 2.90 -9.38
N VAL A 101 -1.34 4.01 -8.64
CA VAL A 101 -2.52 4.76 -8.18
C VAL A 101 -3.30 5.31 -9.36
N LYS A 102 -2.63 5.90 -10.34
CA LYS A 102 -3.25 6.44 -11.55
C LYS A 102 -3.99 5.36 -12.34
N GLU A 103 -3.37 4.20 -12.58
CA GLU A 103 -4.00 3.07 -13.24
C GLU A 103 -5.22 2.55 -12.47
N ALA A 104 -5.11 2.44 -11.14
CA ALA A 104 -6.22 2.01 -10.29
C ALA A 104 -7.42 2.95 -10.35
N LEU A 105 -7.18 4.28 -10.34
CA LEU A 105 -8.21 5.29 -10.44
C LEU A 105 -8.90 5.28 -11.83
N LEU A 106 -8.15 5.06 -12.90
CA LEU A 106 -8.68 4.93 -14.25
C LEU A 106 -9.55 3.68 -14.38
N THR A 107 -9.08 2.55 -13.88
CA THR A 107 -9.81 1.28 -13.87
C THR A 107 -11.09 1.37 -13.04
N TRP A 108 -11.02 1.98 -11.87
CA TRP A 108 -12.17 2.23 -11.01
C TRP A 108 -13.27 3.01 -11.72
N ASP A 109 -12.92 4.14 -12.33
CA ASP A 109 -13.87 5.05 -12.96
C ASP A 109 -14.55 4.43 -14.18
N SER A 110 -13.86 3.54 -14.89
CA SER A 110 -14.42 2.78 -16.02
C SER A 110 -15.40 1.70 -15.59
N ASN A 111 -15.26 1.13 -14.39
CA ASN A 111 -16.05 0.02 -13.88
C ASN A 111 -17.26 0.46 -13.01
N VAL A 112 -17.37 1.74 -12.66
CA VAL A 112 -18.48 2.26 -11.87
C VAL A 112 -19.66 2.58 -12.77
N GLU A 113 -20.62 1.64 -12.89
CA GLU A 113 -21.84 1.84 -13.69
C GLU A 113 -22.84 2.78 -13.01
N ASN A 114 -23.02 2.66 -11.69
CA ASN A 114 -24.04 3.41 -10.92
C ASN A 114 -23.45 4.17 -9.71
N GLY A 115 -22.14 4.30 -9.61
CA GLY A 115 -21.45 4.96 -8.51
C GLY A 115 -21.00 6.37 -8.86
N ARG A 116 -20.39 7.04 -7.87
CA ARG A 116 -19.81 8.36 -8.04
C ARG A 116 -18.51 8.24 -8.84
N LYS A 117 -18.55 8.61 -10.11
CA LYS A 117 -17.34 8.76 -10.93
C LYS A 117 -16.46 9.87 -10.36
N LEU A 118 -15.16 9.66 -10.42
CA LEU A 118 -14.18 10.62 -9.92
C LEU A 118 -13.94 11.76 -10.91
N GLY A 119 -14.13 11.50 -12.21
CA GLY A 119 -13.95 12.53 -13.24
C GLY A 119 -12.57 13.17 -13.17
N ASP A 120 -12.52 14.51 -13.17
CA ASP A 120 -11.28 15.29 -13.11
C ASP A 120 -10.53 15.14 -11.77
N LEU A 121 -11.23 14.77 -10.69
CA LEU A 121 -10.63 14.54 -9.38
C LEU A 121 -9.52 13.48 -9.40
N LYS A 122 -9.50 12.58 -10.40
CA LYS A 122 -8.44 11.58 -10.53
C LYS A 122 -7.06 12.21 -10.64
N ASN A 123 -6.94 13.26 -11.43
CA ASN A 123 -5.67 13.97 -11.61
C ASN A 123 -5.24 14.64 -10.31
N ASP A 124 -6.17 15.27 -9.62
CA ASP A 124 -5.92 15.90 -8.31
C ASP A 124 -5.48 14.85 -7.28
N LEU A 125 -6.10 13.66 -7.26
CA LEU A 125 -5.73 12.58 -6.36
C LEU A 125 -4.32 12.04 -6.64
N VAL A 126 -3.91 11.95 -7.90
CA VAL A 126 -2.54 11.58 -8.27
C VAL A 126 -1.56 12.64 -7.79
N GLU A 127 -1.84 13.92 -8.03
CA GLU A 127 -1.01 15.04 -7.58
C GLU A 127 -0.92 15.08 -6.04
N PHE A 128 -2.04 14.93 -5.34
CA PHE A 128 -2.06 14.88 -3.88
C PHE A 128 -1.29 13.68 -3.32
N THR A 129 -1.34 12.53 -3.99
CA THR A 129 -0.51 11.38 -3.63
C THR A 129 0.97 11.72 -3.74
N GLU A 130 1.37 12.35 -4.84
CA GLU A 130 2.74 12.81 -5.07
C GLU A 130 3.20 13.81 -4.00
N ILE A 131 2.35 14.81 -3.68
CA ILE A 131 2.63 15.80 -2.63
C ILE A 131 2.89 15.09 -1.30
N VAL A 132 2.06 14.13 -0.91
CA VAL A 132 2.23 13.39 0.36
C VAL A 132 3.52 12.60 0.37
N LEU A 133 3.87 11.92 -0.72
CA LEU A 133 5.08 11.09 -0.80
C LEU A 133 6.36 11.92 -0.80
N LYS A 134 6.38 13.04 -1.53
CA LYS A 134 7.58 13.89 -1.68
C LYS A 134 7.81 14.84 -0.50
N ASN A 135 6.77 15.13 0.29
CA ASN A 135 6.84 16.03 1.44
C ASN A 135 6.68 15.28 2.78
N ASN A 136 7.14 14.05 2.84
CA ASN A 136 7.14 13.26 4.06
C ASN A 136 8.36 13.60 4.92
N ASN A 137 8.28 14.76 5.58
CA ASN A 137 9.32 15.28 6.46
C ASN A 137 9.18 14.69 7.86
N PHE A 138 10.29 14.37 8.50
CA PHE A 138 10.30 13.90 9.88
C PHE A 138 11.50 14.44 10.66
N GLU A 139 11.34 14.46 11.96
CA GLU A 139 12.36 14.85 12.92
C GLU A 139 12.89 13.61 13.64
N PHE A 140 14.20 13.53 13.73
CA PHE A 140 14.93 12.53 14.51
C PHE A 140 16.22 13.15 15.05
N ASP A 141 16.44 13.03 16.36
CA ASP A 141 17.64 13.56 17.05
C ASP A 141 17.87 15.04 16.71
N GLU A 142 16.81 15.87 16.90
CA GLU A 142 16.81 17.32 16.66
C GLU A 142 17.17 17.73 15.21
N ARG A 143 17.17 16.76 14.28
CA ARG A 143 17.45 16.99 12.85
C ARG A 143 16.24 16.68 12.01
N HIS A 144 16.09 17.41 10.91
CA HIS A 144 15.02 17.21 9.95
C HIS A 144 15.47 16.39 8.76
N PHE A 145 14.65 15.43 8.37
CA PHE A 145 14.88 14.52 7.25
C PHE A 145 13.66 14.48 6.34
N VAL A 146 13.87 14.06 5.09
CA VAL A 146 12.82 13.77 4.12
C VAL A 146 12.94 12.32 3.70
N GLN A 147 11.84 11.57 3.74
CA GLN A 147 11.81 10.22 3.21
C GLN A 147 11.85 10.26 1.67
N LYS A 148 12.89 9.71 1.06
CA LYS A 148 13.11 9.75 -0.39
C LYS A 148 12.53 8.56 -1.14
N LEU A 149 12.18 7.49 -0.44
CA LEU A 149 11.68 6.24 -1.00
C LEU A 149 10.57 5.69 -0.12
N GLY A 150 9.57 5.10 -0.72
CA GLY A 150 8.46 4.49 -0.01
C GLY A 150 7.52 5.50 0.65
N THR A 151 6.67 5.00 1.52
CA THR A 151 5.74 5.81 2.31
C THR A 151 5.92 5.55 3.80
N ALA A 152 5.65 6.55 4.62
CA ALA A 152 5.73 6.41 6.06
C ALA A 152 4.59 5.51 6.59
N ILE A 153 4.91 4.63 7.52
CA ILE A 153 3.94 3.71 8.12
C ILE A 153 2.80 4.45 8.82
N GLY A 154 3.07 5.63 9.38
CA GLY A 154 2.07 6.45 10.07
C GLY A 154 1.24 7.37 9.17
N THR A 155 1.46 7.36 7.85
CA THR A 155 0.68 8.16 6.90
C THR A 155 -0.68 7.52 6.62
N ARG A 156 -1.76 8.30 6.62
CA ARG A 156 -3.14 7.77 6.50
C ARG A 156 -3.37 6.94 5.24
N MET A 157 -2.90 7.42 4.08
CA MET A 157 -3.09 6.72 2.81
C MET A 157 -2.17 5.51 2.63
N ALA A 158 -1.16 5.33 3.48
CA ALA A 158 -0.12 4.31 3.27
C ALA A 158 -0.66 2.89 3.08
N PRO A 159 -1.67 2.41 3.85
CA PRO A 159 -2.24 1.07 3.63
C PRO A 159 -2.92 0.93 2.27
N SER A 160 -3.76 1.90 1.87
CA SER A 160 -4.45 1.87 0.58
C SER A 160 -3.48 1.97 -0.58
N TYR A 161 -2.51 2.89 -0.50
CA TYR A 161 -1.43 3.06 -1.48
C TYR A 161 -0.62 1.77 -1.68
N ALA A 162 -0.18 1.13 -0.59
CA ALA A 162 0.59 -0.11 -0.68
C ALA A 162 -0.22 -1.26 -1.28
N ASN A 163 -1.50 -1.42 -0.89
CA ASN A 163 -2.36 -2.43 -1.48
C ASN A 163 -2.56 -2.22 -2.98
N ILE A 164 -2.77 -0.98 -3.43
CA ILE A 164 -2.92 -0.63 -4.84
C ILE A 164 -1.63 -0.93 -5.59
N PHE A 165 -0.47 -0.49 -5.09
CA PHE A 165 0.82 -0.76 -5.70
C PHE A 165 1.04 -2.25 -5.94
N TYR A 166 0.88 -3.06 -4.90
CA TYR A 166 1.06 -4.51 -5.02
C TYR A 166 -0.03 -5.19 -5.84
N GLY A 167 -1.23 -4.64 -5.87
CA GLY A 167 -2.31 -5.16 -6.70
C GLY A 167 -2.10 -4.94 -8.19
N GLN A 168 -1.52 -3.80 -8.58
CA GLN A 168 -1.28 -3.43 -9.97
C GLN A 168 0.07 -3.96 -10.50
N THR A 169 1.13 -3.92 -9.69
CA THR A 169 2.47 -4.30 -10.13
C THR A 169 2.69 -5.81 -10.18
N ARG A 170 1.75 -6.61 -9.71
CA ARG A 170 1.85 -8.07 -9.82
C ARG A 170 1.73 -8.53 -11.27
N LYS A 171 2.87 -8.50 -11.98
CA LYS A 171 3.11 -9.53 -12.98
C LYS A 171 3.02 -10.88 -12.25
N PRO A 172 2.29 -11.87 -12.76
CA PRO A 172 2.29 -13.20 -12.17
C PRO A 172 3.74 -13.57 -11.89
N VAL A 173 4.05 -13.95 -10.62
CA VAL A 173 5.38 -14.45 -10.31
C VAL A 173 5.63 -15.55 -11.31
N ASP A 174 6.63 -15.39 -12.19
CA ASP A 174 6.92 -16.40 -13.21
C ASP A 174 7.54 -17.63 -12.53
N PHE A 175 6.66 -18.47 -12.03
CA PHE A 175 7.02 -19.74 -11.39
C PHE A 175 7.70 -20.72 -12.34
N LYS A 176 7.76 -20.44 -13.65
CA LYS A 176 8.57 -21.22 -14.60
C LYS A 176 10.06 -21.22 -14.29
N ARG A 177 10.53 -20.22 -13.49
CA ARG A 177 11.90 -20.22 -12.95
C ARG A 177 12.16 -21.24 -11.87
N PHE A 178 11.12 -21.78 -11.22
CA PHE A 178 11.23 -22.81 -10.19
C PHE A 178 10.72 -24.15 -10.74
N ASN A 179 11.52 -24.82 -11.55
CA ASN A 179 11.31 -26.19 -12.04
C ASN A 179 9.85 -26.66 -12.13
N LYS A 180 9.21 -26.52 -13.29
CA LYS A 180 8.02 -27.24 -13.83
C LYS A 180 6.92 -27.74 -12.85
N THR A 181 6.96 -27.42 -11.57
CA THR A 181 5.97 -27.86 -10.58
C THR A 181 4.86 -26.80 -10.50
N PRO A 182 3.57 -27.16 -10.57
CA PRO A 182 2.49 -26.20 -10.42
C PRO A 182 2.43 -25.70 -8.96
N TYR A 183 2.40 -24.39 -8.77
CA TYR A 183 2.33 -23.77 -7.46
C TYR A 183 1.00 -23.04 -7.27
N LEU A 184 0.38 -23.24 -6.12
CA LEU A 184 -0.70 -22.39 -5.63
C LEU A 184 -0.10 -21.33 -4.69
N VAL A 185 -0.20 -20.04 -5.06
CA VAL A 185 0.38 -18.96 -4.25
C VAL A 185 -0.70 -18.24 -3.48
N ALA A 186 -0.66 -18.33 -2.17
CA ALA A 186 -1.35 -17.43 -1.27
C ALA A 186 -0.38 -16.34 -0.80
N VAL A 187 -0.75 -15.07 -0.98
CA VAL A 187 0.05 -13.95 -0.52
C VAL A 187 -0.71 -13.24 0.58
N TYR A 188 -0.08 -13.13 1.73
CA TYR A 188 -0.58 -12.42 2.90
C TYR A 188 0.11 -11.08 3.09
#